data_9884ac0c354a1ee077888a3cffc216d2
#
_entry.id   9884ac0c354a1ee077888a3cffc216d2
#
_cell.length_a   1.000
_cell.length_b   1.000
_cell.length_c   1.000
_cell.angle_alpha   90.00
_cell.angle_beta   90.00
_cell.angle_gamma   90.00
#
_symmetry.space_group_name_H-M   'P 1'
#
loop_
_entity.id
_entity.type
_entity.pdbx_description
1 polymer ?
#
loop_
_entity_poly.entity_id
_entity_poly.type
_entity_poly.pdbx_seq_one_letter_code
_entity_poly.pdbx_strand_id
1 'polypeptide(L)'
;MRRVLVTGASGFIGRALLPVLAARGFEVHGITRTTQPATSGVTWHAADLLTEAGREEALAAVRPTHLAHLAWEARPGRYREDPVNRLWAEASIDLLARARACGTERILGIGSCLEYGPQGGPCEERTSQCRPTTLYGQAKLATGEAYVAAGAIWGRVFVPFGPHEADARLIPSLIRSLRAGQNFDCSHGSQLRDFVYVDDLAQVIAAVLDSELTGAVNLASGEVRSLRSVIEHVAGLLEARHLVRFGAVEATGVDAEPVLAADVSRLRGVTAGMPVVGFEEGAARTLAWWNDRLSGRE
;
A
#
# COMPACT_ATOMS: atom_id res chain seq x y z
N MET A 1 -24.79 -2.42 12.82
CA MET A 1 -24.40 -2.39 11.39
C MET A 1 -22.95 -1.98 11.33
N ARG A 2 -22.08 -2.71 10.62
CA ARG A 2 -20.63 -2.42 10.58
C ARG A 2 -20.36 -1.38 9.48
N ARG A 3 -20.15 -0.13 9.88
CA ARG A 3 -19.79 0.97 8.95
C ARG A 3 -18.29 1.14 8.93
N VAL A 4 -17.69 1.07 7.73
CA VAL A 4 -16.27 1.32 7.54
C VAL A 4 -16.03 2.62 6.79
N LEU A 5 -15.23 3.50 7.39
CA LEU A 5 -14.69 4.69 6.73
C LEU A 5 -13.33 4.35 6.14
N VAL A 6 -13.20 4.48 4.82
CA VAL A 6 -11.96 4.27 4.10
C VAL A 6 -11.41 5.60 3.60
N THR A 7 -10.30 6.04 4.12
CA THR A 7 -9.60 7.21 3.60
C THR A 7 -8.60 6.81 2.53
N GLY A 8 -8.32 7.66 1.55
CA GLY A 8 -7.51 7.25 0.40
C GLY A 8 -8.22 6.21 -0.48
N ALA A 9 -9.54 6.14 -0.39
CA ALA A 9 -10.39 5.14 -1.04
C ALA A 9 -10.28 5.14 -2.57
N SER A 10 -10.03 6.29 -3.20
CA SER A 10 -9.82 6.42 -4.65
C SER A 10 -8.38 6.11 -5.09
N GLY A 11 -7.46 5.84 -4.15
CA GLY A 11 -6.07 5.50 -4.42
C GLY A 11 -5.86 4.06 -4.87
N PHE A 12 -4.62 3.70 -5.16
CA PHE A 12 -4.21 2.39 -5.65
C PHE A 12 -4.71 1.23 -4.77
N ILE A 13 -4.36 1.21 -3.49
CA ILE A 13 -4.78 0.16 -2.55
C ILE A 13 -6.27 0.32 -2.20
N GLY A 14 -6.74 1.57 -2.04
CA GLY A 14 -8.12 1.85 -1.66
C GLY A 14 -9.13 1.27 -2.64
N ARG A 15 -8.91 1.44 -3.95
CA ARG A 15 -9.80 0.90 -5.01
C ARG A 15 -9.95 -0.62 -4.91
N ALA A 16 -8.89 -1.34 -4.64
CA ALA A 16 -8.94 -2.80 -4.46
C ALA A 16 -9.62 -3.21 -3.15
N LEU A 17 -9.51 -2.37 -2.10
CA LEU A 17 -10.08 -2.67 -0.78
C LEU A 17 -11.60 -2.50 -0.72
N LEU A 18 -12.17 -1.50 -1.42
CA LEU A 18 -13.60 -1.21 -1.34
C LEU A 18 -14.51 -2.41 -1.63
N PRO A 19 -14.36 -3.14 -2.75
CA PRO A 19 -15.20 -4.30 -3.05
C PRO A 19 -15.02 -5.44 -2.06
N VAL A 20 -13.81 -5.60 -1.52
CA VAL A 20 -13.52 -6.64 -0.52
C VAL A 20 -14.26 -6.36 0.79
N LEU A 21 -14.29 -5.12 1.25
CA LEU A 21 -15.04 -4.74 2.45
C LEU A 21 -16.54 -4.88 2.25
N ALA A 22 -17.07 -4.49 1.08
CA ALA A 22 -18.48 -4.68 0.75
C ALA A 22 -18.87 -6.16 0.76
N ALA A 23 -18.06 -7.04 0.16
CA ALA A 23 -18.27 -8.50 0.16
C ALA A 23 -18.22 -9.12 1.57
N ARG A 24 -17.52 -8.48 2.52
CA ARG A 24 -17.49 -8.86 3.94
C ARG A 24 -18.66 -8.30 4.75
N GLY A 25 -19.64 -7.66 4.10
CA GLY A 25 -20.85 -7.13 4.72
C GLY A 25 -20.67 -5.81 5.49
N PHE A 26 -19.64 -5.03 5.13
CA PHE A 26 -19.53 -3.66 5.61
C PHE A 26 -20.40 -2.71 4.78
N GLU A 27 -20.99 -1.72 5.44
CA GLU A 27 -21.44 -0.49 4.80
C GLU A 27 -20.19 0.37 4.55
N VAL A 28 -19.83 0.55 3.26
CA VAL A 28 -18.55 1.13 2.88
C VAL A 28 -18.70 2.60 2.53
N HIS A 29 -17.93 3.46 3.23
CA HIS A 29 -17.86 4.89 3.00
C HIS A 29 -16.44 5.30 2.59
N GLY A 30 -16.29 5.88 1.41
CA GLY A 30 -15.01 6.34 0.89
C GLY A 30 -14.83 7.84 1.04
N ILE A 31 -13.67 8.28 1.53
CA ILE A 31 -13.28 9.69 1.54
C ILE A 31 -12.37 10.01 0.36
N THR A 32 -12.69 11.11 -0.31
CA THR A 32 -11.87 11.66 -1.41
C THR A 32 -11.92 13.18 -1.42
N ARG A 33 -10.92 13.83 -2.01
CA ARG A 33 -10.93 15.30 -2.23
C ARG A 33 -11.69 15.70 -3.48
N THR A 34 -11.96 14.78 -4.39
CA THR A 34 -12.59 15.01 -5.68
C THR A 34 -13.82 14.14 -5.84
N THR A 35 -14.79 14.61 -6.60
CA THR A 35 -15.98 13.81 -6.96
C THR A 35 -15.55 12.51 -7.61
N GLN A 36 -16.13 11.40 -7.16
CA GLN A 36 -15.92 10.08 -7.75
C GLN A 36 -17.16 9.64 -8.53
N PRO A 37 -16.99 8.81 -9.57
CA PRO A 37 -18.10 8.12 -10.21
C PRO A 37 -18.84 7.25 -9.18
N ALA A 38 -20.14 7.04 -9.42
CA ALA A 38 -20.92 6.12 -8.61
C ALA A 38 -20.26 4.72 -8.63
N THR A 39 -19.97 4.20 -7.45
CA THR A 39 -19.37 2.89 -7.28
C THR A 39 -20.32 2.01 -6.49
N SER A 40 -20.68 0.85 -7.05
CA SER A 40 -21.64 -0.05 -6.40
C SER A 40 -21.17 -0.43 -4.99
N GLY A 41 -22.07 -0.29 -4.02
CA GLY A 41 -21.79 -0.61 -2.62
C GLY A 41 -20.91 0.37 -1.87
N VAL A 42 -20.60 1.57 -2.44
CA VAL A 42 -19.77 2.59 -1.81
C VAL A 42 -20.49 3.94 -1.76
N THR A 43 -20.57 4.52 -0.56
CA THR A 43 -21.02 5.90 -0.38
C THR A 43 -19.81 6.83 -0.33
N TRP A 44 -19.72 7.78 -1.24
CA TRP A 44 -18.61 8.72 -1.32
C TRP A 44 -18.87 10.00 -0.56
N HIS A 45 -17.84 10.50 0.15
CA HIS A 45 -17.86 11.78 0.85
C HIS A 45 -16.65 12.61 0.42
N ALA A 46 -16.86 13.90 0.21
CA ALA A 46 -15.79 14.84 -0.10
C ALA A 46 -15.25 15.45 1.19
N ALA A 47 -13.95 15.29 1.46
CA ALA A 47 -13.28 15.94 2.59
C ALA A 47 -11.78 16.06 2.36
N ASP A 48 -11.18 17.17 2.79
CA ASP A 48 -9.72 17.31 2.87
C ASP A 48 -9.23 17.00 4.29
N LEU A 49 -8.63 15.82 4.44
CA LEU A 49 -8.16 15.34 5.73
C LEU A 49 -6.93 16.10 6.27
N LEU A 50 -6.28 16.94 5.48
CA LEU A 50 -5.24 17.84 5.99
C LEU A 50 -5.82 19.00 6.79
N THR A 51 -7.12 19.29 6.62
CA THR A 51 -7.82 20.29 7.44
C THR A 51 -8.54 19.65 8.62
N GLU A 52 -8.63 20.37 9.73
CA GLU A 52 -9.38 19.93 10.92
C GLU A 52 -10.86 19.72 10.59
N ALA A 53 -11.48 20.69 9.94
CA ALA A 53 -12.88 20.63 9.52
C ALA A 53 -13.18 19.40 8.66
N GLY A 54 -12.30 19.07 7.69
CA GLY A 54 -12.50 17.91 6.83
C GLY A 54 -12.44 16.57 7.60
N ARG A 55 -11.59 16.46 8.64
CA ARG A 55 -11.57 15.28 9.51
C ARG A 55 -12.84 15.17 10.37
N GLU A 56 -13.33 16.29 10.91
CA GLU A 56 -14.58 16.33 11.67
C GLU A 56 -15.78 15.97 10.80
N GLU A 57 -15.90 16.59 9.64
CA GLU A 57 -16.99 16.34 8.69
C GLU A 57 -17.03 14.86 8.24
N ALA A 58 -15.87 14.29 7.92
CA ALA A 58 -15.78 12.89 7.52
C ALA A 58 -16.28 11.93 8.60
N LEU A 59 -15.87 12.14 9.85
CA LEU A 59 -16.29 11.31 10.99
C LEU A 59 -17.75 11.53 11.34
N ALA A 60 -18.24 12.78 11.36
CA ALA A 60 -19.62 13.12 11.68
C ALA A 60 -20.61 12.55 10.66
N ALA A 61 -20.26 12.61 9.36
CA ALA A 61 -21.11 12.10 8.28
C ALA A 61 -21.30 10.58 8.34
N VAL A 62 -20.27 9.84 8.75
CA VAL A 62 -20.27 8.37 8.70
C VAL A 62 -20.53 7.72 10.06
N ARG A 63 -20.01 8.30 11.14
CA ARG A 63 -19.98 7.68 12.47
C ARG A 63 -19.50 6.22 12.39
N PRO A 64 -18.27 6.00 11.93
CA PRO A 64 -17.78 4.68 11.58
C PRO A 64 -17.57 3.81 12.83
N THR A 65 -17.91 2.52 12.71
CA THR A 65 -17.47 1.49 13.66
C THR A 65 -16.04 1.04 13.37
N HIS A 66 -15.63 1.16 12.09
CA HIS A 66 -14.30 0.77 11.60
C HIS A 66 -13.69 1.89 10.78
N LEU A 67 -12.38 2.12 10.93
CA LEU A 67 -11.61 3.07 10.12
C LEU A 67 -10.43 2.35 9.46
N ALA A 68 -10.37 2.39 8.12
CA ALA A 68 -9.21 2.03 7.33
C ALA A 68 -8.56 3.30 6.79
N HIS A 69 -7.46 3.74 7.41
CA HIS A 69 -6.77 4.98 7.05
C HIS A 69 -5.61 4.71 6.09
N LEU A 70 -5.88 4.91 4.77
CA LEU A 70 -4.91 4.71 3.70
C LEU A 70 -4.43 6.04 3.08
N ALA A 71 -5.10 7.15 3.39
CA ALA A 71 -4.78 8.45 2.81
C ALA A 71 -3.35 8.88 3.17
N TRP A 72 -2.55 9.12 2.16
CA TRP A 72 -1.21 9.69 2.26
C TRP A 72 -0.74 10.14 0.88
N GLU A 73 -0.02 11.22 0.78
CA GLU A 73 0.55 11.66 -0.50
C GLU A 73 1.88 10.97 -0.75
N ALA A 74 1.90 10.01 -1.69
CA ALA A 74 3.06 9.20 -2.02
C ALA A 74 3.40 9.26 -3.52
N ARG A 75 3.57 10.48 -4.07
CA ARG A 75 3.91 10.68 -5.49
C ARG A 75 5.32 10.16 -5.78
N PRO A 76 5.49 9.21 -6.71
CA PRO A 76 6.80 8.69 -7.06
C PRO A 76 7.80 9.81 -7.42
N GLY A 77 9.07 9.61 -7.06
CA GLY A 77 10.15 10.57 -7.29
C GLY A 77 10.24 11.71 -6.27
N ARG A 78 9.20 11.99 -5.47
CA ARG A 78 9.18 13.13 -4.53
C ARG A 78 8.88 12.74 -3.09
N TYR A 79 7.98 11.79 -2.88
CA TYR A 79 7.35 11.55 -1.59
C TYR A 79 8.33 11.25 -0.43
N ARG A 80 9.52 10.68 -0.74
CA ARG A 80 10.45 10.23 0.31
C ARG A 80 10.96 11.38 1.17
N GLU A 81 11.20 12.55 0.54
CA GLU A 81 11.77 13.73 1.23
C GLU A 81 10.82 14.94 1.21
N ASP A 82 9.57 14.76 0.80
CA ASP A 82 8.58 15.82 0.72
C ASP A 82 8.15 16.27 2.14
N PRO A 83 8.26 17.55 2.49
CA PRO A 83 7.82 18.08 3.78
C PRO A 83 6.34 17.83 4.12
N VAL A 84 5.50 17.57 3.11
CA VAL A 84 4.08 17.24 3.29
C VAL A 84 3.88 16.00 4.18
N ASN A 85 4.89 15.15 4.29
CA ASN A 85 4.85 13.97 5.16
C ASN A 85 4.61 14.33 6.64
N ARG A 86 5.11 15.48 7.10
CA ARG A 86 4.88 15.94 8.48
C ARG A 86 3.41 16.33 8.70
N LEU A 87 2.82 17.02 7.73
CA LEU A 87 1.40 17.39 7.78
C LEU A 87 0.50 16.15 7.78
N TRP A 88 0.85 15.14 6.98
CA TRP A 88 0.12 13.88 6.98
C TRP A 88 0.26 13.12 8.31
N ALA A 89 1.43 13.14 8.94
CA ALA A 89 1.61 12.51 10.25
C ALA A 89 0.71 13.18 11.31
N GLU A 90 0.75 14.51 11.40
CA GLU A 90 -0.09 15.28 12.32
C GLU A 90 -1.58 15.04 12.07
N ALA A 91 -2.03 15.14 10.82
CA ALA A 91 -3.42 14.91 10.43
C ALA A 91 -3.89 13.48 10.72
N SER A 92 -3.03 12.49 10.52
CA SER A 92 -3.34 11.08 10.78
C SER A 92 -3.46 10.77 12.28
N ILE A 93 -2.61 11.37 13.10
CA ILE A 93 -2.68 11.23 14.57
C ILE A 93 -3.93 11.92 15.12
N ASP A 94 -4.27 13.12 14.62
CA ASP A 94 -5.50 13.80 15.01
C ASP A 94 -6.76 13.03 14.57
N LEU A 95 -6.76 12.49 13.34
CA LEU A 95 -7.86 11.63 12.87
C LEU A 95 -8.06 10.41 13.76
N LEU A 96 -6.97 9.76 14.19
CA LEU A 96 -7.01 8.63 15.14
C LEU A 96 -7.68 9.04 16.44
N ALA A 97 -7.26 10.15 17.05
CA ALA A 97 -7.79 10.64 18.32
C ALA A 97 -9.28 10.96 18.22
N ARG A 98 -9.71 11.65 17.15
CA ARG A 98 -11.11 11.98 16.90
C ARG A 98 -11.95 10.74 16.61
N ALA A 99 -11.44 9.78 15.83
CA ALA A 99 -12.14 8.52 15.57
C ALA A 99 -12.39 7.74 16.88
N ARG A 100 -11.40 7.68 17.76
CA ARG A 100 -11.57 7.07 19.10
C ARG A 100 -12.62 7.82 19.93
N ALA A 101 -12.57 9.15 19.97
CA ALA A 101 -13.54 9.97 20.71
C ALA A 101 -14.98 9.80 20.17
N CYS A 102 -15.14 9.53 18.87
CA CYS A 102 -16.44 9.22 18.25
C CYS A 102 -16.89 7.76 18.44
N GLY A 103 -16.14 6.92 19.18
CA GLY A 103 -16.51 5.53 19.46
C GLY A 103 -16.17 4.54 18.35
N THR A 104 -15.24 4.88 17.44
CA THR A 104 -14.74 3.92 16.43
C THR A 104 -14.02 2.77 17.14
N GLU A 105 -14.53 1.55 16.95
CA GLU A 105 -14.08 0.35 17.69
C GLU A 105 -12.76 -0.19 17.11
N ARG A 106 -12.68 -0.29 15.77
CA ARG A 106 -11.53 -0.86 15.07
C ARG A 106 -10.90 0.19 14.17
N ILE A 107 -9.61 0.43 14.36
CA ILE A 107 -8.86 1.42 13.56
C ILE A 107 -7.59 0.74 13.02
N LEU A 108 -7.43 0.79 11.70
CA LEU A 108 -6.24 0.36 10.98
C LEU A 108 -5.67 1.53 10.19
N GLY A 109 -4.41 1.86 10.43
CA GLY A 109 -3.63 2.80 9.62
C GLY A 109 -2.62 2.07 8.76
N ILE A 110 -2.36 2.60 7.57
CA ILE A 110 -1.39 2.02 6.64
C ILE A 110 -0.03 2.71 6.78
N GLY A 111 0.94 1.91 7.21
CA GLY A 111 2.36 2.21 7.30
C GLY A 111 3.15 1.75 6.08
N SER A 112 4.45 1.63 6.25
CA SER A 112 5.38 1.27 5.18
C SER A 112 6.56 0.45 5.70
N CYS A 113 7.06 -0.48 4.90
CA CYS A 113 8.34 -1.15 5.15
C CYS A 113 9.53 -0.17 5.29
N LEU A 114 9.42 1.05 4.76
CA LEU A 114 10.46 2.08 4.89
C LEU A 114 10.64 2.62 6.32
N GLU A 115 9.74 2.28 7.24
CA GLU A 115 9.89 2.53 8.67
C GLU A 115 11.05 1.73 9.28
N TYR A 116 11.33 0.55 8.75
CA TYR A 116 12.42 -0.28 9.27
C TYR A 116 13.81 0.28 8.95
N GLY A 117 13.97 0.93 7.75
CA GLY A 117 15.29 1.27 7.24
C GLY A 117 16.13 0.04 6.89
N PRO A 118 17.47 0.16 6.82
CA PRO A 118 18.36 -0.95 6.49
C PRO A 118 18.28 -2.10 7.49
N GLN A 119 18.09 -3.32 6.98
CA GLN A 119 18.01 -4.55 7.76
C GLN A 119 18.92 -5.63 7.16
N GLY A 120 19.45 -6.52 7.99
CA GLY A 120 20.27 -7.65 7.53
C GLY A 120 19.47 -8.87 7.09
N GLY A 121 18.13 -8.84 7.18
CA GLY A 121 17.23 -9.95 6.89
C GLY A 121 15.76 -9.51 6.88
N PRO A 122 14.83 -10.49 6.92
CA PRO A 122 13.40 -10.19 7.00
C PRO A 122 13.05 -9.35 8.23
N CYS A 123 12.17 -8.35 8.04
CA CYS A 123 11.69 -7.47 9.09
C CYS A 123 10.62 -8.17 9.94
N GLU A 124 10.84 -8.23 11.24
CA GLU A 124 9.87 -8.72 12.22
C GLU A 124 9.35 -7.54 13.06
N GLU A 125 8.05 -7.46 13.30
CA GLU A 125 7.40 -6.29 13.90
C GLU A 125 7.85 -5.98 15.33
N ARG A 126 8.24 -7.00 16.10
CA ARG A 126 8.59 -6.88 17.52
C ARG A 126 10.08 -6.72 17.78
N THR A 127 10.92 -7.30 16.93
CA THR A 127 12.37 -7.43 17.17
C THR A 127 13.21 -6.57 16.24
N SER A 128 12.75 -6.32 15.00
CA SER A 128 13.47 -5.46 14.07
C SER A 128 13.42 -4.00 14.52
N GLN A 129 14.59 -3.37 14.59
CA GLN A 129 14.68 -1.95 14.92
C GLN A 129 14.20 -1.11 13.75
N CYS A 130 13.34 -0.13 14.04
CA CYS A 130 12.93 0.86 13.06
C CYS A 130 13.93 2.02 13.03
N ARG A 131 14.65 2.18 11.91
CA ARG A 131 15.64 3.25 11.67
C ARG A 131 15.45 3.85 10.29
N PRO A 132 14.31 4.55 10.06
CA PRO A 132 14.00 5.11 8.76
C PRO A 132 15.03 6.14 8.31
N THR A 133 15.46 6.05 7.06
CA THR A 133 16.45 6.92 6.43
C THR A 133 15.83 8.05 5.62
N THR A 134 14.49 8.08 5.47
CA THR A 134 13.76 9.08 4.70
C THR A 134 12.75 9.82 5.57
N LEU A 135 12.41 11.06 5.20
CA LEU A 135 11.39 11.84 5.90
C LEU A 135 10.02 11.12 5.89
N TYR A 136 9.67 10.45 4.77
CA TYR A 136 8.47 9.63 4.68
C TYR A 136 8.47 8.47 5.70
N GLY A 137 9.56 7.71 5.76
CA GLY A 137 9.72 6.61 6.72
C GLY A 137 9.63 7.10 8.16
N GLN A 138 10.27 8.23 8.49
CA GLN A 138 10.21 8.86 9.81
C GLN A 138 8.79 9.29 10.18
N ALA A 139 8.08 9.94 9.27
CA ALA A 139 6.70 10.37 9.48
C ALA A 139 5.75 9.18 9.65
N LYS A 140 5.92 8.12 8.85
CA LYS A 140 5.15 6.88 8.99
C LYS A 140 5.43 6.18 10.32
N LEU A 141 6.69 6.09 10.75
CA LEU A 141 7.05 5.51 12.04
C LEU A 141 6.40 6.27 13.20
N ALA A 142 6.54 7.60 13.25
CA ALA A 142 5.94 8.42 14.30
C ALA A 142 4.41 8.26 14.35
N THR A 143 3.75 8.21 13.19
CA THR A 143 2.31 7.93 13.11
C THR A 143 1.99 6.53 13.63
N GLY A 144 2.78 5.52 13.23
CA GLY A 144 2.60 4.15 13.65
C GLY A 144 2.74 3.95 15.15
N GLU A 145 3.70 4.61 15.78
CA GLU A 145 3.89 4.59 17.23
C GLU A 145 2.66 5.14 17.95
N ALA A 146 2.06 6.24 17.45
CA ALA A 146 0.83 6.80 18.00
C ALA A 146 -0.36 5.84 17.86
N TYR A 147 -0.50 5.17 16.68
CA TYR A 147 -1.55 4.16 16.45
C TYR A 147 -1.41 2.96 17.40
N VAL A 148 -0.20 2.43 17.53
CA VAL A 148 0.11 1.29 18.41
C VAL A 148 -0.14 1.67 19.87
N ALA A 149 0.29 2.85 20.32
CA ALA A 149 0.06 3.34 21.67
C ALA A 149 -1.44 3.50 22.00
N ALA A 150 -2.27 3.85 21.01
CA ALA A 150 -3.73 3.93 21.13
C ALA A 150 -4.42 2.54 21.02
N GLY A 151 -3.69 1.43 20.94
CA GLY A 151 -4.26 0.10 20.75
C GLY A 151 -4.87 -0.15 19.38
N ALA A 152 -4.56 0.70 18.39
CA ALA A 152 -4.97 0.53 16.99
C ALA A 152 -4.01 -0.40 16.25
N ILE A 153 -4.37 -0.74 15.01
CA ILE A 153 -3.54 -1.55 14.11
C ILE A 153 -2.71 -0.61 13.24
N TRP A 154 -1.43 -0.96 13.04
CA TRP A 154 -0.56 -0.28 12.10
C TRP A 154 0.01 -1.26 11.08
N GLY A 155 -0.51 -1.23 9.86
CA GLY A 155 -0.15 -2.17 8.79
C GLY A 155 1.03 -1.67 7.95
N ARG A 156 2.22 -2.21 8.15
CA ARG A 156 3.42 -1.90 7.36
C ARG A 156 3.38 -2.60 6.03
N VAL A 157 2.96 -1.90 4.98
CA VAL A 157 2.89 -2.44 3.61
C VAL A 157 4.30 -2.52 3.01
N PHE A 158 4.60 -3.66 2.36
CA PHE A 158 5.88 -3.85 1.66
C PHE A 158 5.80 -3.32 0.23
N VAL A 159 6.02 -4.11 -0.82
CA VAL A 159 6.03 -3.59 -2.18
C VAL A 159 4.75 -3.99 -2.91
N PRO A 160 3.67 -3.20 -2.83
CA PRO A 160 2.43 -3.51 -3.54
C PRO A 160 2.59 -3.23 -5.02
N PHE A 161 2.01 -4.11 -5.86
CA PHE A 161 1.95 -3.94 -7.31
C PHE A 161 0.58 -4.38 -7.85
N GLY A 162 0.20 -3.90 -9.03
CA GLY A 162 -1.06 -4.29 -9.67
C GLY A 162 -1.69 -3.23 -10.56
N PRO A 163 -2.93 -3.45 -11.03
CA PRO A 163 -3.72 -2.46 -11.74
C PRO A 163 -3.84 -1.14 -10.96
N HIS A 164 -3.84 -0.02 -11.68
CA HIS A 164 -3.89 1.35 -11.10
C HIS A 164 -2.65 1.78 -10.32
N GLU A 165 -1.57 1.02 -10.32
CA GLU A 165 -0.29 1.48 -9.78
C GLU A 165 0.24 2.68 -10.58
N ALA A 166 0.92 3.61 -9.91
CA ALA A 166 1.44 4.83 -10.55
C ALA A 166 2.47 4.52 -11.64
N ASP A 167 2.36 5.19 -12.77
CA ASP A 167 3.14 4.99 -14.01
C ASP A 167 4.66 4.96 -13.82
N ALA A 168 5.18 5.69 -12.83
CA ALA A 168 6.61 5.78 -12.55
C ALA A 168 7.13 4.72 -11.57
N ARG A 169 6.30 3.76 -11.13
CA ARG A 169 6.74 2.61 -10.36
C ARG A 169 7.38 1.55 -11.26
N LEU A 170 8.10 0.62 -10.65
CA LEU A 170 8.94 -0.36 -11.37
C LEU A 170 8.16 -1.13 -12.44
N ILE A 171 7.10 -1.84 -12.06
CA ILE A 171 6.36 -2.72 -12.98
C ILE A 171 5.63 -1.90 -14.06
N PRO A 172 4.86 -0.84 -13.75
CA PRO A 172 4.28 0.02 -14.76
C PRO A 172 5.30 0.65 -15.72
N SER A 173 6.41 1.17 -15.20
CA SER A 173 7.46 1.78 -16.01
C SER A 173 8.10 0.77 -16.96
N LEU A 174 8.38 -0.44 -16.47
CA LEU A 174 8.90 -1.55 -17.29
C LEU A 174 7.94 -1.91 -18.43
N ILE A 175 6.64 -2.15 -18.11
CA ILE A 175 5.62 -2.51 -19.09
C ILE A 175 5.53 -1.43 -20.18
N ARG A 176 5.46 -0.17 -19.79
CA ARG A 176 5.33 0.95 -20.73
C ARG A 176 6.53 1.10 -21.63
N SER A 177 7.75 1.02 -21.10
CA SER A 177 8.98 1.10 -21.88
C SER A 177 9.08 -0.04 -22.89
N LEU A 178 8.85 -1.28 -22.44
CA LEU A 178 8.95 -2.45 -23.32
C LEU A 178 7.86 -2.47 -24.40
N ARG A 179 6.63 -2.04 -24.07
CA ARG A 179 5.54 -1.88 -25.06
C ARG A 179 5.82 -0.81 -26.10
N ALA A 180 6.57 0.22 -25.73
CA ALA A 180 7.04 1.26 -26.67
C ALA A 180 8.26 0.82 -27.48
N GLY A 181 8.75 -0.41 -27.34
CA GLY A 181 9.98 -0.89 -27.99
C GLY A 181 11.25 -0.20 -27.49
N GLN A 182 11.20 0.40 -26.29
CA GLN A 182 12.31 1.14 -25.71
C GLN A 182 13.13 0.26 -24.77
N ASN A 183 14.43 0.50 -24.69
CA ASN A 183 15.27 -0.14 -23.70
C ASN A 183 14.85 0.26 -22.28
N PHE A 184 14.88 -0.70 -21.37
CA PHE A 184 14.67 -0.48 -19.95
C PHE A 184 15.99 -0.64 -19.18
N ASP A 185 16.55 0.49 -18.76
CA ASP A 185 17.79 0.55 -17.99
C ASP A 185 17.50 0.33 -16.51
N CYS A 186 18.16 -0.63 -15.90
CA CYS A 186 17.99 -0.95 -14.50
C CYS A 186 19.33 -1.31 -13.83
N SER A 187 19.31 -1.36 -12.50
CA SER A 187 20.45 -1.84 -11.72
C SER A 187 20.70 -3.32 -11.95
N HIS A 188 21.71 -3.91 -11.28
CA HIS A 188 21.97 -5.35 -11.37
C HIS A 188 20.77 -6.20 -10.92
N GLY A 189 19.85 -5.63 -10.13
CA GLY A 189 18.62 -6.27 -9.73
C GLY A 189 18.78 -7.36 -8.66
N SER A 190 19.90 -7.37 -7.95
CA SER A 190 20.17 -8.33 -6.87
C SER A 190 19.39 -8.06 -5.58
N GLN A 191 18.82 -6.87 -5.45
CA GLN A 191 18.06 -6.46 -4.28
C GLN A 191 16.82 -7.36 -4.10
N LEU A 192 16.64 -7.83 -2.88
CA LEU A 192 15.51 -8.70 -2.50
C LEU A 192 14.35 -7.87 -1.96
N ARG A 193 13.14 -8.13 -2.47
CA ARG A 193 11.92 -7.42 -2.12
C ARG A 193 10.77 -8.40 -1.94
N ASP A 194 9.85 -8.05 -1.06
CA ASP A 194 8.58 -8.75 -0.89
C ASP A 194 7.51 -8.00 -1.70
N PHE A 195 7.15 -8.56 -2.85
CA PHE A 195 6.11 -8.02 -3.72
C PHE A 195 4.76 -8.64 -3.35
N VAL A 196 3.76 -7.80 -3.11
CA VAL A 196 2.40 -8.24 -2.81
C VAL A 196 1.42 -7.72 -3.86
N TYR A 197 0.65 -8.62 -4.47
CA TYR A 197 -0.38 -8.23 -5.43
C TYR A 197 -1.49 -7.45 -4.74
N VAL A 198 -1.97 -6.39 -5.37
CA VAL A 198 -2.86 -5.41 -4.71
C VAL A 198 -4.18 -6.00 -4.23
N ASP A 199 -4.74 -6.98 -4.96
CA ASP A 199 -5.99 -7.65 -4.53
C ASP A 199 -5.74 -8.56 -3.33
N ASP A 200 -4.59 -9.26 -3.28
CA ASP A 200 -4.19 -10.05 -2.11
C ASP A 200 -3.98 -9.13 -0.90
N LEU A 201 -3.30 -8.00 -1.10
CA LEU A 201 -3.12 -6.99 -0.06
C LEU A 201 -4.46 -6.46 0.45
N ALA A 202 -5.43 -6.21 -0.42
CA ALA A 202 -6.76 -5.76 -0.05
C ALA A 202 -7.50 -6.81 0.82
N GLN A 203 -7.40 -8.10 0.46
CA GLN A 203 -7.95 -9.19 1.27
C GLN A 203 -7.31 -9.24 2.65
N VAL A 204 -5.98 -9.11 2.70
CA VAL A 204 -5.21 -9.08 3.95
C VAL A 204 -5.61 -7.87 4.82
N ILE A 205 -5.68 -6.67 4.26
CA ILE A 205 -6.11 -5.45 4.98
C ILE A 205 -7.50 -5.64 5.58
N ALA A 206 -8.45 -6.15 4.79
CA ALA A 206 -9.81 -6.38 5.27
C ALA A 206 -9.87 -7.45 6.38
N ALA A 207 -9.10 -8.53 6.27
CA ALA A 207 -9.02 -9.58 7.29
C ALA A 207 -8.40 -9.04 8.60
N VAL A 208 -7.34 -8.26 8.51
CA VAL A 208 -6.67 -7.63 9.67
C VAL A 208 -7.60 -6.61 10.34
N LEU A 209 -8.32 -5.81 9.58
CA LEU A 209 -9.31 -4.86 10.12
C LEU A 209 -10.42 -5.58 10.89
N ASP A 210 -10.86 -6.74 10.40
CA ASP A 210 -11.94 -7.56 10.96
C ASP A 210 -11.46 -8.55 12.04
N SER A 211 -10.19 -8.54 12.42
CA SER A 211 -9.57 -9.44 13.42
C SER A 211 -9.37 -8.76 14.77
N GLU A 212 -8.97 -9.54 15.77
CA GLU A 212 -8.59 -9.04 17.11
C GLU A 212 -7.12 -8.53 17.17
N LEU A 213 -6.39 -8.53 16.04
CA LEU A 213 -5.01 -8.04 16.01
C LEU A 213 -4.92 -6.57 16.44
N THR A 214 -3.86 -6.23 17.15
CA THR A 214 -3.49 -4.86 17.52
C THR A 214 -2.00 -4.62 17.31
N GLY A 215 -1.59 -3.36 17.30
CA GLY A 215 -0.18 -3.00 17.14
C GLY A 215 0.33 -3.12 15.70
N ALA A 216 1.64 -3.14 15.51
CA ALA A 216 2.26 -3.23 14.19
C ALA A 216 2.07 -4.62 13.56
N VAL A 217 1.74 -4.68 12.28
CA VAL A 217 1.58 -5.91 11.48
C VAL A 217 2.19 -5.68 10.11
N ASN A 218 3.05 -6.58 9.65
CA ASN A 218 3.57 -6.54 8.29
C ASN A 218 2.51 -7.01 7.30
N LEU A 219 2.21 -6.20 6.30
CA LEU A 219 1.27 -6.48 5.23
C LEU A 219 2.08 -6.79 3.95
N ALA A 220 2.34 -8.06 3.71
CA ALA A 220 3.26 -8.57 2.71
C ALA A 220 2.84 -9.96 2.24
N SER A 221 3.47 -10.45 1.18
CA SER A 221 3.24 -11.81 0.67
C SER A 221 3.95 -12.88 1.50
N GLY A 222 5.10 -12.54 2.08
CA GLY A 222 6.04 -13.48 2.69
C GLY A 222 6.93 -14.20 1.65
N GLU A 223 6.81 -13.85 0.37
CA GLU A 223 7.63 -14.37 -0.72
C GLU A 223 8.65 -13.33 -1.17
N VAL A 224 9.92 -13.66 -1.01
CA VAL A 224 11.03 -12.77 -1.35
C VAL A 224 11.50 -13.03 -2.77
N ARG A 225 11.59 -11.96 -3.57
CA ARG A 225 12.04 -12.02 -4.97
C ARG A 225 13.14 -11.01 -5.22
N SER A 226 14.12 -11.35 -6.07
CA SER A 226 15.07 -10.36 -6.57
C SER A 226 14.39 -9.43 -7.58
N LEU A 227 14.80 -8.16 -7.63
CA LEU A 227 14.30 -7.25 -8.67
C LEU A 227 14.58 -7.80 -10.07
N ARG A 228 15.71 -8.51 -10.26
CA ARG A 228 16.05 -9.18 -11.52
C ARG A 228 14.97 -10.19 -11.90
N SER A 229 14.61 -11.10 -11.00
CA SER A 229 13.59 -12.13 -11.30
C SER A 229 12.22 -11.52 -11.62
N VAL A 230 11.85 -10.43 -10.95
CA VAL A 230 10.61 -9.68 -11.22
C VAL A 230 10.66 -9.06 -12.63
N ILE A 231 11.74 -8.37 -12.97
CA ILE A 231 11.94 -7.73 -14.28
C ILE A 231 11.96 -8.77 -15.40
N GLU A 232 12.73 -9.87 -15.22
CA GLU A 232 12.82 -10.95 -16.21
C GLU A 232 11.49 -11.67 -16.44
N HIS A 233 10.68 -11.84 -15.37
CA HIS A 233 9.35 -12.43 -15.49
C HIS A 233 8.42 -11.55 -16.31
N VAL A 234 8.30 -10.25 -15.96
CA VAL A 234 7.42 -9.30 -16.66
C VAL A 234 7.89 -9.09 -18.11
N ALA A 235 9.19 -8.95 -18.34
CA ALA A 235 9.76 -8.84 -19.70
C ALA A 235 9.54 -10.12 -20.51
N GLY A 236 9.51 -11.28 -19.86
CA GLY A 236 9.17 -12.56 -20.48
C GLY A 236 7.74 -12.63 -20.97
N LEU A 237 6.77 -12.16 -20.16
CA LEU A 237 5.35 -12.06 -20.56
C LEU A 237 5.14 -11.14 -21.78
N LEU A 238 6.06 -10.20 -22.00
CA LEU A 238 6.05 -9.26 -23.12
C LEU A 238 6.92 -9.73 -24.32
N GLU A 239 7.61 -10.86 -24.21
CA GLU A 239 8.61 -11.34 -25.19
C GLU A 239 9.72 -10.32 -25.47
N ALA A 240 9.99 -9.42 -24.53
CA ALA A 240 10.85 -8.24 -24.69
C ALA A 240 12.10 -8.26 -23.79
N ARG A 241 12.58 -9.45 -23.35
CA ARG A 241 13.77 -9.57 -22.49
C ARG A 241 15.02 -8.93 -23.09
N HIS A 242 15.13 -8.91 -24.42
CA HIS A 242 16.25 -8.33 -25.15
C HIS A 242 16.35 -6.80 -25.02
N LEU A 243 15.30 -6.13 -24.56
CA LEU A 243 15.29 -4.68 -24.31
C LEU A 243 15.70 -4.32 -22.87
N VAL A 244 15.88 -5.29 -21.97
CA VAL A 244 16.27 -5.02 -20.59
C VAL A 244 17.78 -4.94 -20.46
N ARG A 245 18.30 -3.85 -19.90
CA ARG A 245 19.73 -3.62 -19.71
C ARG A 245 20.06 -3.56 -18.22
N PHE A 246 20.44 -4.71 -17.67
CA PHE A 246 20.87 -4.84 -16.27
C PHE A 246 22.25 -4.22 -16.05
N GLY A 247 22.40 -3.49 -14.94
CA GLY A 247 23.65 -2.81 -14.57
C GLY A 247 23.91 -1.51 -15.33
N ALA A 248 22.93 -1.03 -16.12
CA ALA A 248 23.04 0.22 -16.86
C ALA A 248 22.90 1.47 -15.96
N VAL A 249 22.30 1.31 -14.76
CA VAL A 249 22.19 2.35 -13.75
C VAL A 249 22.59 1.82 -12.38
N GLU A 250 23.03 2.69 -11.49
CA GLU A 250 23.30 2.35 -10.09
C GLU A 250 22.05 2.55 -9.24
N ALA A 251 21.79 1.60 -8.34
CA ALA A 251 20.80 1.79 -7.29
C ALA A 251 21.37 2.68 -6.19
N THR A 252 20.58 3.63 -5.68
CA THR A 252 21.01 4.55 -4.64
C THR A 252 20.00 4.64 -3.49
N GLY A 253 20.44 5.03 -2.30
CA GLY A 253 19.58 5.22 -1.14
C GLY A 253 18.79 3.95 -0.81
N VAL A 254 17.51 4.09 -0.53
CA VAL A 254 16.61 2.98 -0.16
C VAL A 254 16.51 1.92 -1.27
N ASP A 255 16.66 2.31 -2.54
CA ASP A 255 16.59 1.38 -3.65
C ASP A 255 17.84 0.47 -3.72
N ALA A 256 18.95 0.89 -3.12
CA ALA A 256 20.18 0.08 -2.98
C ALA A 256 20.13 -0.93 -1.83
N GLU A 257 19.19 -0.81 -0.90
CA GLU A 257 19.09 -1.72 0.24
C GLU A 257 19.05 -3.19 -0.23
N PRO A 258 19.93 -4.06 0.30
CA PRO A 258 20.03 -5.44 -0.19
C PRO A 258 18.76 -6.23 0.03
N VAL A 259 18.12 -6.08 1.19
CA VAL A 259 16.93 -6.84 1.59
C VAL A 259 15.87 -5.91 2.16
N LEU A 260 14.66 -6.00 1.63
CA LEU A 260 13.45 -5.41 2.18
C LEU A 260 12.34 -6.45 2.07
N ALA A 261 12.30 -7.35 3.04
CA ALA A 261 11.44 -8.51 3.12
C ALA A 261 10.72 -8.57 4.47
N ALA A 262 9.57 -9.23 4.54
CA ALA A 262 8.76 -9.34 5.75
C ALA A 262 8.89 -10.72 6.40
N ASP A 263 8.93 -10.77 7.71
CA ASP A 263 8.33 -11.87 8.44
C ASP A 263 6.82 -11.64 8.52
N VAL A 264 6.03 -12.63 8.11
CA VAL A 264 4.56 -12.58 8.08
C VAL A 264 3.91 -13.50 9.12
N SER A 265 4.65 -13.95 10.12
CA SER A 265 4.19 -14.91 11.12
C SER A 265 2.94 -14.41 11.87
N ARG A 266 2.87 -13.11 12.19
CA ARG A 266 1.70 -12.50 12.82
C ARG A 266 0.49 -12.49 11.91
N LEU A 267 0.71 -12.36 10.61
CA LEU A 267 -0.35 -12.29 9.61
C LEU A 267 -1.00 -13.64 9.36
N ARG A 268 -0.20 -14.74 9.41
CA ARG A 268 -0.67 -16.11 9.13
C ARG A 268 -1.88 -16.54 9.95
N GLY A 269 -1.99 -16.06 11.19
CA GLY A 269 -3.12 -16.38 12.07
C GLY A 269 -4.49 -15.84 11.57
N VAL A 270 -4.49 -14.78 10.77
CA VAL A 270 -5.70 -14.15 10.22
C VAL A 270 -5.92 -14.44 8.74
N THR A 271 -4.89 -14.91 8.03
CA THR A 271 -4.95 -15.17 6.58
C THR A 271 -4.98 -16.66 6.24
N ALA A 272 -4.95 -17.54 7.24
CA ALA A 272 -4.98 -18.98 7.01
C ALA A 272 -6.21 -19.40 6.19
N GLY A 273 -5.97 -20.09 5.08
CA GLY A 273 -7.02 -20.54 4.17
C GLY A 273 -7.61 -19.49 3.23
N MET A 274 -7.09 -18.27 3.25
CA MET A 274 -7.50 -17.26 2.27
C MET A 274 -6.91 -17.60 0.88
N PRO A 275 -7.69 -17.41 -0.20
CA PRO A 275 -7.17 -17.56 -1.54
C PRO A 275 -6.12 -16.49 -1.81
N VAL A 276 -5.03 -16.86 -2.47
CA VAL A 276 -3.92 -16.00 -2.87
C VAL A 276 -3.77 -16.06 -4.38
N VAL A 277 -3.72 -14.91 -5.04
CA VAL A 277 -3.42 -14.79 -6.47
C VAL A 277 -1.93 -15.02 -6.71
N GLY A 278 -1.10 -14.42 -5.87
CA GLY A 278 0.36 -14.53 -5.95
C GLY A 278 0.99 -13.64 -7.02
N PHE A 279 2.32 -13.74 -7.12
CA PHE A 279 3.09 -12.84 -7.98
C PHE A 279 2.87 -13.10 -9.48
N GLU A 280 2.94 -14.35 -9.94
CA GLU A 280 2.90 -14.70 -11.36
C GLU A 280 1.57 -14.34 -11.99
N GLU A 281 0.49 -14.76 -11.39
CA GLU A 281 -0.87 -14.43 -11.84
C GLU A 281 -1.16 -12.93 -11.68
N GLY A 282 -0.73 -12.32 -10.59
CA GLY A 282 -0.85 -10.88 -10.35
C GLY A 282 -0.12 -10.06 -11.42
N ALA A 283 1.07 -10.50 -11.86
CA ALA A 283 1.82 -9.87 -12.94
C ALA A 283 1.09 -9.99 -14.29
N ALA A 284 0.51 -11.15 -14.58
CA ALA A 284 -0.28 -11.38 -15.79
C ALA A 284 -1.53 -10.48 -15.82
N ARG A 285 -2.28 -10.39 -14.72
CA ARG A 285 -3.44 -9.49 -14.59
C ARG A 285 -3.06 -8.02 -14.71
N THR A 286 -1.93 -7.63 -14.10
CA THR A 286 -1.39 -6.26 -14.22
C THR A 286 -1.07 -5.92 -15.66
N LEU A 287 -0.42 -6.84 -16.38
CA LEU A 287 -0.11 -6.66 -17.80
C LEU A 287 -1.38 -6.57 -18.66
N ALA A 288 -2.39 -7.41 -18.42
CA ALA A 288 -3.67 -7.37 -19.13
C ALA A 288 -4.34 -6.00 -18.95
N TRP A 289 -4.42 -5.49 -17.74
CA TRP A 289 -4.97 -4.15 -17.45
C TRP A 289 -4.20 -3.04 -18.17
N TRP A 290 -2.85 -3.08 -18.18
CA TRP A 290 -2.04 -2.11 -18.90
C TRP A 290 -2.25 -2.17 -20.41
N ASN A 291 -2.46 -3.37 -20.97
CA ASN A 291 -2.76 -3.54 -22.39
C ASN A 291 -4.07 -2.86 -22.78
N ASP A 292 -5.13 -3.02 -21.96
CA ASP A 292 -6.42 -2.38 -22.22
C ASP A 292 -6.31 -0.86 -22.11
N ARG A 293 -5.64 -0.35 -21.10
CA ARG A 293 -5.38 1.08 -20.92
C ARG A 293 -4.58 1.70 -22.07
N LEU A 294 -3.49 1.06 -22.50
CA LEU A 294 -2.66 1.56 -23.60
C LEU A 294 -3.36 1.48 -24.96
N SER A 295 -4.33 0.59 -25.12
CA SER A 295 -5.16 0.47 -26.32
C SER A 295 -6.41 1.37 -26.33
N GLY A 296 -6.62 2.17 -25.28
CA GLY A 296 -7.78 3.08 -25.16
C GLY A 296 -9.12 2.37 -24.95
N ARG A 297 -9.11 1.16 -24.36
CA ARG A 297 -10.29 0.34 -24.07
C ARG A 297 -10.80 0.46 -22.62
N GLU A 298 -10.34 1.45 -21.86
CA GLU A 298 -10.88 1.82 -20.54
C GLU A 298 -12.04 2.81 -20.63
#